data_ab790d5a4bc2561a5c6444d31f8c4e04
#
_entry.id   ab790d5a4bc2561a5c6444d31f8c4e04
#
_cell.length_a   1.000
_cell.length_b   1.000
_cell.length_c   1.000
_cell.angle_alpha   90.00
_cell.angle_beta   90.00
_cell.angle_gamma   90.00
#
_symmetry.space_group_name_H-M   'P 1'
#
loop_
_entity.id
_entity.type
_entity.pdbx_description
1 polymer ?
#
loop_
_entity_poly.entity_id
_entity_poly.type
_entity_poly.pdbx_seq_one_letter_code
_entity_poly.pdbx_strand_id
1 'polypeptide(L)'
;GCGVALLDFNADGYLDIYCVNADTLPGTESSQPICNRLYRNNGNMTFMDVTHQAGVPGNGYGVGCCIGDYDNDGDPDIYISYFGRNQLYSNNGDGTFSDLTQQAGVGDSRWGTSCSFADYNNDGYLDLYVANYVDFQLDNNPKCSRGNFPTYCNPDIFPSTSGILYHNNRDGTFTDVSESAGIRKAGKGLGVVWGDYDNDRDLDLFVANDLMQDFLFRNEGNGSFTEISMLIGVAFNEDGLPLNGMGTNFGDYNNDGNLDLIVTNFQDQTNLLFHNEGDGFFTDLSYSSGIGEKSLIYLSWGVDFLDYDNDSYLDIFVVNGHIDDNIEDFSEIGTYEQRNQLFKNRGDGTFEEVGFHSGSGLQLYKVSRGMAHGDLDNDGDLDIVITNLNQKLDILRNDGGNEKNWLAIKCIGRKSNRDAIGARIRVKTEETTQIREVRSGASYLCQSDLRAYFGLGMAEKAEIEIEWPSGAKQSFGPVRSNQILLIEEKD
;
A
#
# COMPACT_ATOMS: atom_id res chain seq x y z
N GLY A 1 -11.60 0.86 11.41
CA GLY A 1 -10.89 0.49 10.19
C GLY A 1 -10.29 1.70 9.52
N CYS A 2 -9.22 1.48 8.82
CA CYS A 2 -8.47 2.56 8.19
C CYS A 2 -8.10 2.23 6.74
N GLY A 3 -8.41 1.02 6.25
CA GLY A 3 -8.12 0.61 4.89
C GLY A 3 -8.94 1.36 3.86
N VAL A 4 -8.34 1.65 2.71
CA VAL A 4 -9.01 2.13 1.51
C VAL A 4 -8.40 1.48 0.27
N ALA A 5 -9.24 1.14 -0.68
CA ALA A 5 -8.81 0.60 -1.96
C ALA A 5 -9.48 1.33 -3.12
N LEU A 6 -8.72 1.50 -4.20
CA LEU A 6 -9.20 1.97 -5.49
C LEU A 6 -9.29 0.79 -6.46
N LEU A 7 -10.43 0.65 -7.12
CA LEU A 7 -10.69 -0.42 -8.09
C LEU A 7 -11.78 0.03 -9.05
N ASP A 8 -11.75 -0.47 -10.28
CA ASP A 8 -12.87 -0.36 -11.24
C ASP A 8 -13.67 -1.67 -11.16
N PHE A 9 -14.61 -1.75 -10.18
CA PHE A 9 -15.31 -3.03 -9.90
C PHE A 9 -16.37 -3.39 -10.93
N ASN A 10 -16.79 -2.44 -11.76
CA ASN A 10 -17.88 -2.61 -12.72
C ASN A 10 -17.42 -2.44 -14.19
N ALA A 11 -16.11 -2.34 -14.41
CA ALA A 11 -15.46 -2.19 -15.71
C ALA A 11 -15.98 -0.98 -16.54
N ASP A 12 -16.34 0.13 -15.88
CA ASP A 12 -16.80 1.36 -16.53
C ASP A 12 -15.65 2.33 -16.86
N GLY A 13 -14.43 2.03 -16.44
CA GLY A 13 -13.21 2.79 -16.69
C GLY A 13 -12.92 3.89 -15.68
N TYR A 14 -13.73 4.02 -14.64
CA TYR A 14 -13.48 4.95 -13.53
C TYR A 14 -13.15 4.18 -12.25
N LEU A 15 -12.24 4.73 -11.46
CA LEU A 15 -11.87 4.14 -10.18
C LEU A 15 -12.97 4.38 -9.14
N ASP A 16 -13.43 3.31 -8.54
CA ASP A 16 -14.34 3.28 -7.41
C ASP A 16 -13.56 3.22 -6.09
N ILE A 17 -14.21 3.52 -4.97
CA ILE A 17 -13.56 3.60 -3.66
C ILE A 17 -14.19 2.58 -2.72
N TYR A 18 -13.38 1.63 -2.22
CA TYR A 18 -13.78 0.74 -1.13
C TYR A 18 -13.12 1.18 0.17
N CYS A 19 -13.94 1.48 1.19
CA CYS A 19 -13.48 1.92 2.51
C CYS A 19 -13.77 0.87 3.56
N VAL A 20 -12.75 0.46 4.30
CA VAL A 20 -12.86 -0.47 5.42
C VAL A 20 -13.20 0.30 6.68
N ASN A 21 -14.24 -0.12 7.37
CA ASN A 21 -14.66 0.43 8.65
C ASN A 21 -14.53 -0.60 9.78
N ALA A 22 -14.19 -0.11 10.97
CA ALA A 22 -14.25 -0.90 12.19
C ALA A 22 -15.61 -0.71 12.84
N ASP A 23 -16.33 -1.80 13.08
CA ASP A 23 -17.47 -1.83 13.98
C ASP A 23 -16.98 -1.85 15.43
N THR A 24 -17.88 -1.99 16.38
CA THR A 24 -17.51 -2.20 17.79
C THR A 24 -16.70 -3.48 17.97
N LEU A 25 -15.83 -3.48 18.97
CA LEU A 25 -15.07 -4.68 19.34
C LEU A 25 -16.00 -5.85 19.65
N PRO A 26 -15.61 -7.10 19.35
CA PRO A 26 -16.40 -8.28 19.65
C PRO A 26 -16.89 -8.33 21.10
N GLY A 27 -18.18 -8.62 21.30
CA GLY A 27 -18.80 -8.63 22.63
C GLY A 27 -19.38 -7.29 23.09
N THR A 28 -19.24 -6.22 22.28
CA THR A 28 -19.89 -4.92 22.53
C THR A 28 -21.11 -4.79 21.61
N GLU A 29 -22.28 -4.46 22.15
CA GLU A 29 -23.47 -4.21 21.34
C GLU A 29 -23.39 -2.82 20.69
N SER A 30 -23.57 -2.76 19.37
CA SER A 30 -23.81 -1.51 18.64
C SER A 30 -25.28 -1.35 18.34
N SER A 31 -25.82 -0.17 18.60
CA SER A 31 -27.18 0.17 18.20
C SER A 31 -27.33 0.42 16.68
N GLN A 32 -26.21 0.67 16.00
CA GLN A 32 -26.08 0.85 14.55
C GLN A 32 -24.77 0.24 14.09
N PRO A 33 -24.77 -0.99 13.55
CA PRO A 33 -23.57 -1.64 13.03
C PRO A 33 -22.91 -0.74 11.97
N ILE A 34 -21.62 -0.49 12.13
CA ILE A 34 -20.82 0.19 11.13
C ILE A 34 -20.37 -0.88 10.14
N CYS A 35 -20.52 -0.61 8.85
CA CYS A 35 -20.06 -1.52 7.80
C CYS A 35 -19.09 -0.81 6.86
N ASN A 36 -18.33 -1.60 6.11
CA ASN A 36 -17.51 -1.12 5.02
C ASN A 36 -18.37 -0.39 3.98
N ARG A 37 -17.76 0.38 3.10
CA ARG A 37 -18.46 1.13 2.07
C ARG A 37 -17.80 0.95 0.71
N LEU A 38 -18.61 0.67 -0.29
CA LEU A 38 -18.23 0.74 -1.70
C LEU A 38 -18.94 1.94 -2.34
N TYR A 39 -18.15 2.87 -2.83
CA TYR A 39 -18.61 4.06 -3.50
C TYR A 39 -18.31 3.97 -5.00
N ARG A 40 -19.35 3.85 -5.83
CA ARG A 40 -19.21 3.91 -7.28
C ARG A 40 -18.96 5.33 -7.74
N ASN A 41 -17.93 5.52 -8.55
CA ASN A 41 -17.64 6.79 -9.21
C ASN A 41 -18.63 7.02 -10.38
N ASN A 42 -19.19 8.22 -10.47
CA ASN A 42 -20.09 8.59 -11.57
C ASN A 42 -19.34 9.26 -12.75
N GLY A 43 -18.00 9.25 -12.77
CA GLY A 43 -17.17 9.86 -13.80
C GLY A 43 -17.11 11.39 -13.78
N ASN A 44 -17.49 12.03 -12.66
CA ASN A 44 -17.53 13.48 -12.50
C ASN A 44 -17.17 13.90 -11.06
N MET A 45 -16.31 13.15 -10.39
CA MET A 45 -15.90 13.35 -9.00
C MET A 45 -17.07 13.34 -7.99
N THR A 46 -18.20 12.71 -8.35
CA THR A 46 -19.28 12.38 -7.43
C THR A 46 -19.41 10.88 -7.27
N PHE A 47 -19.73 10.44 -6.08
CA PHE A 47 -19.73 9.04 -5.72
C PHE A 47 -21.08 8.59 -5.17
N MET A 48 -21.50 7.37 -5.48
CA MET A 48 -22.74 6.77 -5.00
C MET A 48 -22.44 5.55 -4.14
N ASP A 49 -22.98 5.53 -2.91
CA ASP A 49 -22.90 4.34 -2.04
C ASP A 49 -23.70 3.18 -2.65
N VAL A 50 -23.00 2.13 -3.06
CA VAL A 50 -23.56 0.89 -3.64
C VAL A 50 -23.30 -0.34 -2.77
N THR A 51 -22.81 -0.16 -1.56
CA THR A 51 -22.34 -1.21 -0.64
C THR A 51 -23.30 -2.38 -0.52
N HIS A 52 -24.56 -2.10 -0.22
CA HIS A 52 -25.56 -3.15 -0.04
C HIS A 52 -26.04 -3.75 -1.35
N GLN A 53 -26.04 -2.97 -2.42
CA GLN A 53 -26.37 -3.46 -3.76
C GLN A 53 -25.29 -4.41 -4.27
N ALA A 54 -24.03 -4.06 -4.05
CA ALA A 54 -22.88 -4.88 -4.41
C ALA A 54 -22.66 -6.09 -3.48
N GLY A 55 -23.25 -6.10 -2.28
CA GLY A 55 -23.13 -7.22 -1.34
C GLY A 55 -21.83 -7.25 -0.53
N VAL A 56 -21.14 -6.10 -0.35
CA VAL A 56 -19.83 -6.00 0.32
C VAL A 56 -19.82 -5.18 1.62
N PRO A 57 -20.83 -5.29 2.50
CA PRO A 57 -20.86 -4.47 3.71
C PRO A 57 -19.77 -4.84 4.73
N GLY A 58 -19.13 -6.01 4.60
CA GLY A 58 -18.24 -6.52 5.63
C GLY A 58 -19.00 -6.87 6.92
N ASN A 59 -18.30 -7.47 7.86
CA ASN A 59 -18.89 -7.84 9.15
C ASN A 59 -17.81 -7.92 10.23
N GLY A 60 -17.78 -6.95 11.15
CA GLY A 60 -16.87 -6.93 12.29
C GLY A 60 -15.89 -5.74 12.27
N TYR A 61 -14.79 -5.89 12.98
CA TYR A 61 -13.78 -4.86 13.15
C TYR A 61 -12.77 -4.90 11.98
N GLY A 62 -13.14 -4.28 10.86
CA GLY A 62 -12.30 -4.22 9.66
C GLY A 62 -11.04 -3.39 9.88
N VAL A 63 -9.94 -3.77 9.25
CA VAL A 63 -8.62 -3.15 9.43
C VAL A 63 -8.06 -2.63 8.10
N GLY A 64 -7.70 -3.52 7.18
CA GLY A 64 -7.10 -3.21 5.89
C GLY A 64 -7.75 -3.94 4.73
N CYS A 65 -7.34 -3.65 3.50
CA CYS A 65 -7.79 -4.35 2.30
C CYS A 65 -6.73 -4.34 1.20
N CYS A 66 -6.84 -5.31 0.29
CA CYS A 66 -6.13 -5.35 -0.97
C CYS A 66 -7.05 -5.86 -2.09
N ILE A 67 -6.68 -5.55 -3.33
CA ILE A 67 -7.42 -5.88 -4.54
C ILE A 67 -6.55 -6.77 -5.44
N GLY A 68 -7.17 -7.73 -6.11
CA GLY A 68 -6.54 -8.56 -7.14
C GLY A 68 -7.53 -9.54 -7.73
N ASP A 69 -7.39 -9.84 -9.01
CA ASP A 69 -8.13 -10.87 -9.73
C ASP A 69 -7.47 -12.24 -9.43
N TYR A 70 -7.90 -12.89 -8.31
CA TYR A 70 -7.22 -14.09 -7.83
C TYR A 70 -7.58 -15.35 -8.62
N ASP A 71 -8.71 -15.35 -9.34
CA ASP A 71 -9.17 -16.49 -10.14
C ASP A 71 -9.01 -16.28 -11.65
N ASN A 72 -8.44 -15.14 -12.06
CA ASN A 72 -8.14 -14.75 -13.45
C ASN A 72 -9.39 -14.64 -14.34
N ASP A 73 -10.55 -14.29 -13.79
CA ASP A 73 -11.79 -14.11 -14.55
C ASP A 73 -11.91 -12.71 -15.20
N GLY A 74 -11.08 -11.76 -14.80
CA GLY A 74 -10.99 -10.40 -15.34
C GLY A 74 -11.68 -9.35 -14.49
N ASP A 75 -12.28 -9.74 -13.37
CA ASP A 75 -13.01 -8.88 -12.43
C ASP A 75 -12.23 -8.75 -11.10
N PRO A 76 -11.97 -7.54 -10.59
CA PRO A 76 -11.15 -7.36 -9.38
C PRO A 76 -11.88 -7.80 -8.11
N ASP A 77 -11.24 -8.66 -7.33
CA ASP A 77 -11.71 -9.18 -6.05
C ASP A 77 -11.20 -8.36 -4.88
N ILE A 78 -11.86 -8.48 -3.72
CA ILE A 78 -11.53 -7.71 -2.52
C ILE A 78 -11.18 -8.67 -1.37
N TYR A 79 -9.96 -8.56 -0.84
CA TYR A 79 -9.61 -9.19 0.43
C TYR A 79 -9.55 -8.15 1.55
N ILE A 80 -10.11 -8.49 2.72
CA ILE A 80 -10.22 -7.58 3.86
C ILE A 80 -9.67 -8.27 5.10
N SER A 81 -8.71 -7.63 5.76
CA SER A 81 -8.21 -8.05 7.06
C SER A 81 -9.07 -7.49 8.20
N TYR A 82 -9.18 -8.25 9.28
CA TYR A 82 -9.99 -7.92 10.45
C TYR A 82 -9.22 -8.15 11.75
N PHE A 83 -9.65 -7.47 12.80
CA PHE A 83 -9.48 -8.00 14.14
C PHE A 83 -10.54 -9.09 14.34
N GLY A 84 -10.15 -10.33 14.06
CA GLY A 84 -11.04 -11.49 13.90
C GLY A 84 -10.98 -12.07 12.50
N ARG A 85 -12.00 -12.75 12.05
CA ARG A 85 -11.98 -13.50 10.79
C ARG A 85 -11.91 -12.59 9.57
N ASN A 86 -10.83 -12.72 8.77
CA ASN A 86 -10.67 -12.05 7.49
C ASN A 86 -11.72 -12.50 6.46
N GLN A 87 -11.95 -11.68 5.42
CA GLN A 87 -12.95 -11.93 4.38
C GLN A 87 -12.37 -11.81 2.97
N LEU A 88 -12.84 -12.69 2.07
CA LEU A 88 -12.61 -12.62 0.63
C LEU A 88 -13.95 -12.47 -0.08
N TYR A 89 -14.11 -11.39 -0.83
CA TYR A 89 -15.22 -11.15 -1.72
C TYR A 89 -14.77 -11.34 -3.17
N SER A 90 -15.35 -12.32 -3.86
CA SER A 90 -15.15 -12.51 -5.29
C SER A 90 -16.19 -11.70 -6.06
N ASN A 91 -15.73 -10.96 -7.07
CA ASN A 91 -16.56 -10.17 -7.96
C ASN A 91 -17.28 -11.11 -8.95
N ASN A 92 -18.58 -10.96 -9.14
CA ASN A 92 -19.38 -11.81 -10.02
C ASN A 92 -19.45 -11.27 -11.46
N GLY A 93 -18.78 -10.17 -11.78
CA GLY A 93 -18.82 -9.50 -13.10
C GLY A 93 -20.13 -8.80 -13.46
N ASP A 94 -21.09 -8.78 -12.53
CA ASP A 94 -22.41 -8.13 -12.72
C ASP A 94 -22.65 -6.94 -11.79
N GLY A 95 -21.59 -6.48 -11.13
CA GLY A 95 -21.63 -5.38 -10.17
C GLY A 95 -21.97 -5.84 -8.75
N THR A 96 -21.98 -7.16 -8.49
CA THR A 96 -22.18 -7.77 -7.18
C THR A 96 -20.99 -8.65 -6.81
N PHE A 97 -20.86 -8.98 -5.52
CA PHE A 97 -19.82 -9.83 -4.98
C PHE A 97 -20.39 -10.98 -4.18
N SER A 98 -19.63 -12.06 -4.11
CA SER A 98 -19.91 -13.25 -3.28
C SER A 98 -18.86 -13.41 -2.19
N ASP A 99 -19.26 -13.64 -0.93
CA ASP A 99 -18.31 -14.00 0.14
C ASP A 99 -17.86 -15.45 -0.03
N LEU A 100 -16.64 -15.65 -0.51
CA LEU A 100 -16.03 -16.96 -0.71
C LEU A 100 -14.98 -17.32 0.36
N THR A 101 -14.88 -16.56 1.43
CA THR A 101 -13.89 -16.73 2.51
C THR A 101 -13.75 -18.16 3.01
N GLN A 102 -14.88 -18.82 3.29
CA GLN A 102 -14.88 -20.19 3.81
C GLN A 102 -14.45 -21.20 2.75
N GLN A 103 -14.93 -21.03 1.53
CA GLN A 103 -14.61 -21.90 0.41
C GLN A 103 -13.13 -21.78 0.04
N ALA A 104 -12.62 -20.57 -0.04
CA ALA A 104 -11.23 -20.27 -0.36
C ALA A 104 -10.24 -20.67 0.75
N GLY A 105 -10.70 -20.80 2.00
CA GLY A 105 -9.86 -21.19 3.13
C GLY A 105 -8.96 -20.09 3.69
N VAL A 106 -9.26 -18.79 3.41
CA VAL A 106 -8.42 -17.64 3.74
C VAL A 106 -8.89 -16.82 4.96
N GLY A 107 -9.79 -17.37 5.76
CA GLY A 107 -10.40 -16.69 6.90
C GLY A 107 -9.58 -16.80 8.19
N ASP A 108 -8.35 -16.27 8.22
CA ASP A 108 -7.55 -16.14 9.45
C ASP A 108 -8.31 -15.33 10.50
N SER A 109 -8.23 -15.74 11.77
CA SER A 109 -8.96 -15.14 12.90
C SER A 109 -8.07 -14.32 13.84
N ARG A 110 -6.79 -14.18 13.53
CA ARG A 110 -5.85 -13.33 14.28
C ARG A 110 -6.11 -11.86 13.97
N TRP A 111 -5.34 -10.97 14.55
CA TRP A 111 -5.41 -9.55 14.23
C TRP A 111 -4.69 -9.28 12.91
N GLY A 112 -5.40 -9.42 11.79
CA GLY A 112 -4.89 -9.08 10.47
C GLY A 112 -4.69 -7.58 10.29
N THR A 113 -3.62 -7.21 9.60
CA THR A 113 -3.26 -5.82 9.25
C THR A 113 -3.18 -5.66 7.75
N SER A 114 -2.06 -5.19 7.19
CA SER A 114 -1.93 -5.09 5.74
C SER A 114 -1.97 -6.47 5.07
N CYS A 115 -2.53 -6.50 3.89
CA CYS A 115 -2.57 -7.67 3.03
C CYS A 115 -2.17 -7.26 1.60
N SER A 116 -1.68 -8.22 0.83
CA SER A 116 -1.26 -7.96 -0.55
C SER A 116 -1.29 -9.23 -1.37
N PHE A 117 -1.80 -9.13 -2.60
CA PHE A 117 -1.72 -10.18 -3.59
C PHE A 117 -0.39 -10.08 -4.35
N ALA A 118 0.20 -11.24 -4.69
CA ALA A 118 1.37 -11.35 -5.55
C ALA A 118 1.46 -12.76 -6.14
N ASP A 119 1.97 -12.90 -7.34
CA ASP A 119 2.34 -14.18 -7.94
C ASP A 119 3.81 -14.46 -7.58
N TYR A 120 4.05 -14.95 -6.33
CA TYR A 120 5.42 -15.10 -5.82
C TYR A 120 6.19 -16.26 -6.47
N ASN A 121 5.51 -17.16 -7.12
CA ASN A 121 6.10 -18.35 -7.74
C ASN A 121 6.05 -18.32 -9.28
N ASN A 122 5.58 -17.20 -9.86
CA ASN A 122 5.47 -16.97 -11.30
C ASN A 122 4.62 -18.02 -12.03
N ASP A 123 3.55 -18.53 -11.36
CA ASP A 123 2.70 -19.58 -11.93
C ASP A 123 1.44 -19.04 -12.64
N GLY A 124 1.27 -17.72 -12.69
CA GLY A 124 0.21 -17.01 -13.36
C GLY A 124 -1.06 -16.81 -12.52
N TYR A 125 -1.04 -17.15 -11.22
CA TYR A 125 -2.15 -16.92 -10.29
C TYR A 125 -1.67 -16.11 -9.11
N LEU A 126 -2.54 -15.24 -8.60
CA LEU A 126 -2.22 -14.42 -7.44
C LEU A 126 -2.30 -15.23 -6.14
N ASP A 127 -1.22 -15.27 -5.43
CA ASP A 127 -1.11 -15.72 -4.04
C ASP A 127 -1.41 -14.55 -3.10
N LEU A 128 -1.59 -14.81 -1.81
CA LEU A 128 -1.99 -13.79 -0.84
C LEU A 128 -1.09 -13.81 0.40
N TYR A 129 -0.49 -12.67 0.75
CA TYR A 129 0.13 -12.49 2.04
C TYR A 129 -0.71 -11.60 2.95
N VAL A 130 -0.83 -11.99 4.23
CA VAL A 130 -1.52 -11.22 5.27
C VAL A 130 -0.58 -11.06 6.46
N ALA A 131 -0.24 -9.83 6.80
CA ALA A 131 0.46 -9.54 8.05
C ALA A 131 -0.49 -9.66 9.24
N ASN A 132 0.05 -10.06 10.39
CA ASN A 132 -0.65 -10.08 11.66
C ASN A 132 0.14 -9.26 12.68
N TYR A 133 -0.58 -8.55 13.56
CA TYR A 133 0.03 -7.60 14.49
C TYR A 133 0.57 -8.27 15.76
N VAL A 134 -0.29 -8.48 16.73
CA VAL A 134 0.06 -9.06 18.04
C VAL A 134 -0.99 -10.08 18.47
N ASP A 135 -0.62 -11.01 19.34
CA ASP A 135 -1.58 -11.90 19.99
C ASP A 135 -2.28 -11.13 21.14
N PHE A 136 -3.35 -10.43 20.77
CA PHE A 136 -4.16 -9.63 21.65
C PHE A 136 -5.47 -10.36 21.99
N GLN A 137 -5.81 -10.41 23.28
CA GLN A 137 -7.03 -11.01 23.79
C GLN A 137 -7.86 -9.96 24.55
N LEU A 138 -9.15 -9.82 24.20
CA LEU A 138 -10.05 -8.81 24.81
C LEU A 138 -10.24 -8.98 26.30
N ASP A 139 -10.25 -10.22 26.80
CA ASP A 139 -10.40 -10.55 28.21
C ASP A 139 -9.12 -10.35 29.05
N ASN A 140 -7.99 -10.18 28.39
CA ASN A 140 -6.69 -9.88 28.99
C ASN A 140 -6.11 -8.55 28.50
N ASN A 141 -6.94 -7.52 28.47
CA ASN A 141 -6.52 -6.19 28.03
C ASN A 141 -5.97 -5.38 29.22
N PRO A 142 -4.64 -5.18 29.32
CA PRO A 142 -4.04 -4.42 30.39
C PRO A 142 -4.38 -2.93 30.25
N LYS A 143 -4.43 -2.23 31.38
CA LYS A 143 -4.56 -0.77 31.42
C LYS A 143 -3.18 -0.15 31.53
N CYS A 144 -2.83 0.68 30.57
CA CYS A 144 -1.55 1.39 30.52
C CYS A 144 -1.73 2.88 30.78
N SER A 145 -0.67 3.52 31.28
CA SER A 145 -0.66 4.96 31.53
C SER A 145 0.75 5.52 31.42
N ARG A 146 0.86 6.78 31.01
CA ARG A 146 2.07 7.59 31.07
C ARG A 146 1.93 8.60 32.22
N GLY A 147 2.58 8.33 33.34
CA GLY A 147 2.33 9.06 34.58
C GLY A 147 0.89 8.83 35.05
N ASN A 148 0.09 9.91 35.16
CA ASN A 148 -1.32 9.86 35.57
C ASN A 148 -2.30 9.81 34.37
N PHE A 149 -1.81 9.84 33.16
CA PHE A 149 -2.63 9.88 31.95
C PHE A 149 -2.79 8.48 31.35
N PRO A 150 -4.03 8.00 31.11
CA PRO A 150 -4.25 6.74 30.42
C PRO A 150 -3.73 6.85 28.97
N THR A 151 -3.06 5.80 28.51
CA THR A 151 -2.53 5.71 27.14
C THR A 151 -2.76 4.30 26.59
N TYR A 152 -2.60 4.13 25.27
CA TYR A 152 -2.47 2.80 24.72
C TYR A 152 -1.22 2.11 25.24
N CYS A 153 -1.27 0.81 25.36
CA CYS A 153 -0.15 0.00 25.82
C CYS A 153 0.92 -0.11 24.74
N ASN A 154 2.18 -0.07 25.17
CA ASN A 154 3.29 -0.37 24.28
C ASN A 154 3.14 -1.80 23.69
N PRO A 155 3.30 -2.02 22.39
CA PRO A 155 3.14 -3.32 21.74
C PRO A 155 4.08 -4.42 22.29
N ASP A 156 5.17 -4.06 22.98
CA ASP A 156 6.11 -5.01 23.55
C ASP A 156 5.53 -5.87 24.68
N ILE A 157 4.42 -5.45 25.28
CA ILE A 157 3.77 -6.25 26.31
C ILE A 157 2.94 -7.39 25.74
N PHE A 158 2.69 -7.39 24.43
CA PHE A 158 1.92 -8.42 23.75
C PHE A 158 2.86 -9.38 22.98
N PRO A 159 2.56 -10.69 22.93
CA PRO A 159 3.34 -11.61 22.12
C PRO A 159 3.25 -11.26 20.64
N SER A 160 4.38 -11.35 19.94
CA SER A 160 4.43 -11.24 18.48
C SER A 160 3.72 -12.43 17.81
N THR A 161 3.19 -12.20 16.63
CA THR A 161 2.57 -13.25 15.81
C THR A 161 3.15 -13.25 14.39
N SER A 162 2.98 -14.33 13.63
CA SER A 162 3.48 -14.38 12.25
C SER A 162 2.39 -14.01 11.26
N GLY A 163 2.77 -13.43 10.13
CA GLY A 163 1.90 -13.34 8.96
C GLY A 163 1.60 -14.72 8.37
N ILE A 164 0.74 -14.74 7.35
CA ILE A 164 0.40 -15.94 6.57
C ILE A 164 0.67 -15.67 5.09
N LEU A 165 1.32 -16.64 4.44
CA LEU A 165 1.38 -16.74 2.99
C LEU A 165 0.44 -17.85 2.53
N TYR A 166 -0.55 -17.50 1.76
CA TYR A 166 -1.51 -18.40 1.15
C TYR A 166 -1.16 -18.63 -0.32
N HIS A 167 -0.85 -19.86 -0.69
CA HIS A 167 -0.65 -20.28 -2.07
C HIS A 167 -1.99 -20.56 -2.75
N ASN A 168 -2.20 -20.03 -3.92
CA ASN A 168 -3.39 -20.22 -4.74
C ASN A 168 -3.36 -21.59 -5.44
N ASN A 169 -4.33 -22.45 -5.15
CA ASN A 169 -4.41 -23.79 -5.72
C ASN A 169 -4.99 -23.83 -7.15
N ARG A 170 -5.35 -22.68 -7.74
CA ARG A 170 -5.95 -22.52 -9.09
C ARG A 170 -7.35 -23.17 -9.23
N ASP A 171 -8.01 -23.45 -8.13
CA ASP A 171 -9.36 -24.04 -8.08
C ASP A 171 -10.31 -23.21 -7.22
N GLY A 172 -9.93 -21.94 -6.93
CA GLY A 172 -10.66 -21.04 -6.06
C GLY A 172 -10.37 -21.25 -4.56
N THR A 173 -9.40 -22.11 -4.22
CA THR A 173 -8.97 -22.36 -2.84
C THR A 173 -7.51 -21.99 -2.63
N PHE A 174 -7.12 -21.79 -1.37
CA PHE A 174 -5.75 -21.48 -0.99
C PHE A 174 -5.22 -22.45 0.07
N THR A 175 -3.91 -22.58 0.13
CA THR A 175 -3.18 -23.38 1.11
C THR A 175 -2.19 -22.51 1.89
N ASP A 176 -2.22 -22.54 3.24
CA ASP A 176 -1.17 -21.90 4.07
C ASP A 176 0.17 -22.60 3.86
N VAL A 177 1.10 -21.91 3.20
CA VAL A 177 2.45 -22.40 2.92
C VAL A 177 3.52 -21.69 3.75
N SER A 178 3.15 -20.87 4.72
CA SER A 178 4.06 -20.00 5.48
C SER A 178 5.23 -20.73 6.10
N GLU A 179 5.02 -21.95 6.63
CA GLU A 179 6.09 -22.78 7.21
C GLU A 179 7.02 -23.34 6.13
N SER A 180 6.44 -23.94 5.08
CA SER A 180 7.21 -24.57 4.00
C SER A 180 7.96 -23.54 3.14
N ALA A 181 7.40 -22.35 2.98
CA ALA A 181 8.03 -21.24 2.27
C ALA A 181 9.09 -20.51 3.11
N GLY A 182 9.24 -20.81 4.40
CA GLY A 182 10.25 -20.17 5.27
C GLY A 182 9.88 -18.74 5.72
N ILE A 183 8.61 -18.34 5.56
CA ILE A 183 8.16 -16.97 5.87
C ILE A 183 7.50 -16.85 7.25
N ARG A 184 7.32 -17.97 7.96
CA ARG A 184 6.71 -18.01 9.30
C ARG A 184 7.68 -17.50 10.36
N LYS A 185 7.79 -16.19 10.46
CA LYS A 185 8.61 -15.48 11.45
C LYS A 185 7.69 -14.62 12.31
N ALA A 186 7.80 -14.72 13.64
CA ALA A 186 7.00 -13.91 14.55
C ALA A 186 7.45 -12.46 14.51
N GLY A 187 6.50 -11.57 14.21
CA GLY A 187 6.67 -10.13 14.09
C GLY A 187 5.50 -9.37 14.70
N LYS A 188 5.46 -8.10 14.47
CA LYS A 188 4.35 -7.20 14.77
C LYS A 188 4.01 -6.44 13.47
N GLY A 189 3.69 -7.21 12.41
CA GLY A 189 3.56 -6.67 11.07
C GLY A 189 2.41 -5.69 10.93
N LEU A 190 2.68 -4.53 10.35
CA LEU A 190 1.70 -3.49 10.05
C LEU A 190 1.62 -3.19 8.55
N GLY A 191 2.71 -2.73 7.92
CA GLY A 191 2.79 -2.50 6.49
C GLY A 191 3.39 -3.69 5.74
N VAL A 192 2.96 -3.91 4.51
CA VAL A 192 3.56 -4.91 3.61
C VAL A 192 3.70 -4.35 2.21
N VAL A 193 4.74 -4.77 1.50
CA VAL A 193 4.90 -4.48 0.09
C VAL A 193 5.71 -5.58 -0.59
N TRP A 194 5.28 -5.96 -1.81
CA TRP A 194 6.04 -6.82 -2.70
C TRP A 194 6.83 -5.97 -3.70
N GLY A 195 8.00 -6.45 -4.12
CA GLY A 195 8.82 -5.83 -5.16
C GLY A 195 10.06 -6.64 -5.47
N ASP A 196 10.52 -6.60 -6.70
CA ASP A 196 11.79 -7.20 -7.16
C ASP A 196 12.92 -6.21 -6.84
N TYR A 197 13.43 -6.24 -5.57
CA TYR A 197 14.41 -5.24 -5.13
C TYR A 197 15.84 -5.49 -5.68
N ASP A 198 16.19 -6.76 -6.00
CA ASP A 198 17.53 -7.13 -6.48
C ASP A 198 17.58 -7.39 -7.99
N ASN A 199 16.48 -7.13 -8.71
CA ASN A 199 16.35 -7.23 -10.16
C ASN A 199 16.52 -8.66 -10.70
N ASP A 200 16.18 -9.69 -9.91
CA ASP A 200 16.24 -11.09 -10.31
C ASP A 200 14.93 -11.64 -10.90
N ARG A 201 13.82 -10.85 -10.85
CA ARG A 201 12.47 -11.09 -11.35
C ARG A 201 11.58 -11.95 -10.44
N ASP A 202 12.04 -12.27 -9.28
CA ASP A 202 11.23 -12.91 -8.27
C ASP A 202 10.75 -11.83 -7.28
N LEU A 203 9.46 -11.81 -6.96
CA LEU A 203 8.94 -10.80 -6.03
C LEU A 203 9.36 -11.12 -4.60
N ASP A 204 10.03 -10.17 -3.97
CA ASP A 204 10.42 -10.18 -2.57
C ASP A 204 9.37 -9.50 -1.70
N LEU A 205 9.34 -9.85 -0.42
CA LEU A 205 8.36 -9.31 0.51
C LEU A 205 9.04 -8.51 1.61
N PHE A 206 8.67 -7.22 1.73
CA PHE A 206 9.01 -6.41 2.90
C PHE A 206 7.82 -6.30 3.86
N VAL A 207 8.10 -6.41 5.16
CA VAL A 207 7.13 -6.27 6.25
C VAL A 207 7.64 -5.26 7.27
N ALA A 208 6.98 -4.11 7.37
CA ALA A 208 7.23 -3.14 8.41
C ALA A 208 6.65 -3.63 9.75
N ASN A 209 7.47 -3.64 10.79
CA ASN A 209 7.12 -4.15 12.11
C ASN A 209 7.14 -3.03 13.17
N ASP A 210 6.18 -3.07 14.08
CA ASP A 210 6.06 -2.13 15.17
C ASP A 210 7.02 -2.47 16.32
N LEU A 211 7.96 -1.56 16.60
CA LEU A 211 8.94 -1.62 17.70
C LEU A 211 9.82 -2.88 17.70
N MET A 212 10.18 -3.34 16.52
CA MET A 212 11.15 -4.43 16.32
C MET A 212 11.79 -4.31 14.94
N GLN A 213 12.74 -5.20 14.61
CA GLN A 213 13.33 -5.22 13.27
C GLN A 213 12.26 -5.41 12.19
N ASP A 214 12.39 -4.70 11.09
CA ASP A 214 11.62 -4.96 9.89
C ASP A 214 12.12 -6.24 9.21
N PHE A 215 11.26 -6.88 8.41
CA PHE A 215 11.64 -8.09 7.68
C PHE A 215 11.67 -7.82 6.18
N LEU A 216 12.72 -8.28 5.53
CA LEU A 216 12.74 -8.49 4.10
C LEU A 216 13.00 -9.97 3.83
N PHE A 217 12.02 -10.61 3.22
CA PHE A 217 12.06 -11.99 2.79
C PHE A 217 12.42 -12.02 1.31
N ARG A 218 13.69 -12.38 1.00
CA ARG A 218 14.12 -12.56 -0.37
C ARG A 218 13.54 -13.86 -0.90
N ASN A 219 12.92 -13.81 -2.07
CA ASN A 219 12.45 -14.96 -2.81
C ASN A 219 13.66 -15.69 -3.44
N GLU A 220 13.74 -17.00 -3.28
CA GLU A 220 14.84 -17.80 -3.84
C GLU A 220 14.48 -18.42 -5.20
N GLY A 221 13.36 -18.00 -5.84
CA GLY A 221 12.89 -18.48 -7.13
C GLY A 221 12.46 -19.96 -7.17
N ASN A 222 12.34 -20.58 -6.02
CA ASN A 222 11.98 -22.00 -5.88
C ASN A 222 10.79 -22.24 -4.94
N GLY A 223 10.04 -21.18 -4.63
CA GLY A 223 8.90 -21.20 -3.70
C GLY A 223 9.28 -21.10 -2.23
N SER A 224 10.55 -20.80 -1.92
CA SER A 224 11.01 -20.53 -0.56
C SER A 224 11.63 -19.14 -0.44
N PHE A 225 11.64 -18.62 0.79
CA PHE A 225 12.17 -17.30 1.12
C PHE A 225 13.24 -17.39 2.20
N THR A 226 14.16 -16.43 2.15
CA THR A 226 15.18 -16.22 3.20
C THR A 226 15.04 -14.81 3.77
N GLU A 227 14.87 -14.70 5.09
CA GLU A 227 14.83 -13.39 5.74
C GLU A 227 16.26 -12.82 5.86
N ILE A 228 16.49 -11.65 5.24
CA ILE A 228 17.82 -11.06 5.06
C ILE A 228 17.91 -9.60 5.44
N SER A 229 16.87 -9.00 6.03
CA SER A 229 16.79 -7.55 6.29
C SER A 229 18.01 -6.98 7.02
N MET A 230 18.55 -7.74 7.99
CA MET A 230 19.76 -7.36 8.72
C MET A 230 21.02 -7.34 7.83
N LEU A 231 21.10 -8.28 6.89
CA LEU A 231 22.24 -8.41 6.00
C LEU A 231 22.32 -7.26 5.01
N ILE A 232 21.17 -6.83 4.50
CA ILE A 232 21.07 -5.83 3.43
C ILE A 232 20.81 -4.40 3.94
N GLY A 233 20.69 -4.20 5.26
CA GLY A 233 20.64 -2.88 5.87
C GLY A 233 19.25 -2.25 6.04
N VAL A 234 18.13 -3.02 5.91
CA VAL A 234 16.75 -2.49 6.04
C VAL A 234 16.03 -2.91 7.33
N ALA A 235 16.73 -3.60 8.25
CA ALA A 235 16.15 -4.08 9.51
C ALA A 235 15.99 -3.00 10.59
N PHE A 236 16.79 -1.94 10.52
CA PHE A 236 16.96 -0.91 11.55
C PHE A 236 17.29 0.43 10.89
N ASN A 237 17.19 1.53 11.65
CA ASN A 237 17.70 2.83 11.22
C ASN A 237 19.25 2.86 11.20
N GLU A 238 19.83 4.00 10.79
CA GLU A 238 21.29 4.20 10.72
C GLU A 238 22.02 4.02 12.06
N ASP A 239 21.33 4.21 13.19
CA ASP A 239 21.87 3.97 14.53
C ASP A 239 21.80 2.50 14.98
N GLY A 240 21.25 1.61 14.15
CA GLY A 240 21.02 0.20 14.47
C GLY A 240 19.87 -0.02 15.47
N LEU A 241 18.91 0.89 15.56
CA LEU A 241 17.77 0.81 16.47
C LEU A 241 16.50 0.37 15.72
N PRO A 242 15.68 -0.52 16.30
CA PRO A 242 14.35 -0.82 15.78
C PRO A 242 13.43 0.38 15.96
N LEU A 243 12.62 0.69 14.93
CA LEU A 243 11.62 1.73 15.00
C LEU A 243 10.20 1.13 15.02
N ASN A 244 9.21 2.00 15.06
CA ASN A 244 7.80 1.60 14.97
C ASN A 244 7.35 1.69 13.52
N GLY A 245 7.73 0.70 12.69
CA GLY A 245 7.39 0.65 11.28
C GLY A 245 5.89 0.46 11.05
N MET A 246 5.29 1.27 10.17
CA MET A 246 3.85 1.26 9.88
C MET A 246 3.57 1.09 8.39
N GLY A 247 3.48 2.16 7.63
CA GLY A 247 3.30 2.13 6.18
C GLY A 247 4.63 1.95 5.45
N THR A 248 4.57 1.34 4.27
CA THR A 248 5.77 1.10 3.45
C THR A 248 5.43 1.01 1.98
N ASN A 249 6.36 1.42 1.12
CA ASN A 249 6.29 1.16 -0.31
C ASN A 249 7.69 1.12 -0.94
N PHE A 250 7.79 0.47 -2.11
CA PHE A 250 8.95 0.51 -2.99
C PHE A 250 8.74 1.55 -4.10
N GLY A 251 9.82 2.24 -4.54
CA GLY A 251 9.79 3.16 -5.68
C GLY A 251 11.18 3.54 -6.12
N ASP A 252 11.39 3.70 -7.41
CA ASP A 252 12.62 4.24 -7.99
C ASP A 252 12.52 5.77 -8.00
N TYR A 253 12.86 6.42 -6.87
CA TYR A 253 12.68 7.87 -6.73
C TYR A 253 13.75 8.70 -7.44
N ASN A 254 14.90 8.09 -7.73
CA ASN A 254 16.05 8.77 -8.35
C ASN A 254 16.26 8.41 -9.83
N ASN A 255 15.41 7.53 -10.38
CA ASN A 255 15.45 7.04 -11.76
C ASN A 255 16.74 6.27 -12.12
N ASP A 256 17.34 5.56 -11.15
CA ASP A 256 18.53 4.74 -11.39
C ASP A 256 18.21 3.29 -11.80
N GLY A 257 16.93 2.91 -11.76
CA GLY A 257 16.45 1.59 -12.16
C GLY A 257 16.40 0.55 -11.04
N ASN A 258 16.64 0.96 -9.79
CA ASN A 258 16.51 0.12 -8.60
C ASN A 258 15.32 0.57 -7.76
N LEU A 259 14.70 -0.36 -7.04
CA LEU A 259 13.61 0.00 -6.13
C LEU A 259 14.15 0.42 -4.78
N ASP A 260 13.94 1.67 -4.43
CA ASP A 260 14.18 2.23 -3.09
C ASP A 260 12.99 1.93 -2.17
N LEU A 261 13.18 2.03 -0.86
CA LEU A 261 12.18 1.68 0.13
C LEU A 261 11.90 2.85 1.08
N ILE A 262 10.61 3.13 1.31
CA ILE A 262 10.14 4.09 2.32
C ILE A 262 9.39 3.36 3.43
N VAL A 263 9.64 3.76 4.70
CA VAL A 263 8.90 3.24 5.88
C VAL A 263 8.52 4.41 6.78
N THR A 264 7.25 4.48 7.17
CA THR A 264 6.77 5.49 8.13
C THR A 264 6.88 4.99 9.56
N ASN A 265 7.10 5.93 10.49
CA ASN A 265 7.37 5.60 11.89
C ASN A 265 6.60 6.49 12.87
N PHE A 266 6.72 6.15 14.15
CA PHE A 266 6.10 6.85 15.26
C PHE A 266 6.70 8.24 15.47
N GLN A 267 5.98 9.11 16.19
CA GLN A 267 6.49 10.42 16.64
C GLN A 267 7.81 10.26 17.38
N ASP A 268 8.70 11.25 17.28
CA ASP A 268 10.07 11.24 17.76
C ASP A 268 11.01 10.22 17.07
N GLN A 269 10.53 9.60 15.98
CA GLN A 269 11.30 8.74 15.08
C GLN A 269 11.22 9.30 13.66
N THR A 270 12.27 9.08 12.86
CA THR A 270 12.28 9.50 11.46
C THR A 270 11.49 8.52 10.60
N ASN A 271 10.76 9.01 9.59
CA ASN A 271 10.42 8.16 8.47
C ASN A 271 11.72 7.77 7.76
N LEU A 272 11.83 6.49 7.39
CA LEU A 272 13.03 5.94 6.80
C LEU A 272 12.94 5.93 5.27
N LEU A 273 13.96 6.47 4.61
CA LEU A 273 14.17 6.32 3.17
C LEU A 273 15.46 5.53 2.97
N PHE A 274 15.32 4.30 2.51
CA PHE A 274 16.41 3.42 2.18
C PHE A 274 16.68 3.47 0.68
N HIS A 275 17.86 3.94 0.31
CA HIS A 275 18.34 3.94 -1.07
C HIS A 275 18.95 2.57 -1.41
N ASN A 276 18.51 1.98 -2.51
CA ASN A 276 19.04 0.74 -3.04
C ASN A 276 20.29 1.00 -3.90
N GLU A 277 21.44 0.56 -3.44
CA GLU A 277 22.75 0.77 -4.11
C GLU A 277 22.91 -0.04 -5.42
N GLY A 278 21.92 -0.89 -5.76
CA GLY A 278 21.95 -1.73 -6.97
C GLY A 278 22.84 -2.97 -6.89
N ASP A 279 23.43 -3.23 -5.74
CA ASP A 279 24.28 -4.40 -5.46
C ASP A 279 23.71 -5.31 -4.38
N GLY A 280 22.42 -5.14 -4.05
CA GLY A 280 21.69 -5.93 -3.05
C GLY A 280 21.77 -5.37 -1.64
N PHE A 281 22.30 -4.15 -1.44
CA PHE A 281 22.34 -3.46 -0.17
C PHE A 281 21.61 -2.14 -0.21
N PHE A 282 21.15 -1.70 0.96
CA PHE A 282 20.48 -0.42 1.14
C PHE A 282 21.26 0.50 2.08
N THR A 283 21.20 1.79 1.81
CA THR A 283 21.73 2.85 2.67
C THR A 283 20.58 3.73 3.19
N ASP A 284 20.52 3.94 4.50
CA ASP A 284 19.55 4.88 5.11
C ASP A 284 19.93 6.32 4.76
N LEU A 285 19.12 6.96 3.93
CA LEU A 285 19.29 8.36 3.52
C LEU A 285 18.22 9.29 4.14
N SER A 286 17.52 8.87 5.19
CA SER A 286 16.41 9.61 5.78
C SER A 286 16.75 11.06 6.12
N TYR A 287 17.89 11.30 6.77
CA TYR A 287 18.34 12.65 7.11
C TYR A 287 18.93 13.40 5.91
N SER A 288 19.78 12.76 5.12
CA SER A 288 20.44 13.41 3.98
C SER A 288 19.47 13.77 2.86
N SER A 289 18.39 13.01 2.70
CA SER A 289 17.32 13.31 1.75
C SER A 289 16.41 14.48 2.17
N GLY A 290 16.42 14.87 3.47
CA GLY A 290 15.56 15.92 4.01
C GLY A 290 14.20 15.44 4.53
N ILE A 291 13.89 14.15 4.47
CA ILE A 291 12.62 13.57 4.94
C ILE A 291 12.65 13.41 6.48
N GLY A 292 13.76 12.89 7.01
CA GLY A 292 13.85 12.46 8.40
C GLY A 292 13.57 13.58 9.41
N GLU A 293 14.23 14.74 9.27
CA GLU A 293 14.02 15.87 10.19
C GLU A 293 12.57 16.37 10.19
N LYS A 294 11.93 16.38 9.01
CA LYS A 294 10.57 16.90 8.83
C LYS A 294 9.48 15.95 9.33
N SER A 295 9.78 14.66 9.50
CA SER A 295 8.85 13.66 10.00
C SER A 295 8.81 13.52 11.52
N LEU A 296 9.87 13.93 12.24
CA LEU A 296 10.04 13.71 13.69
C LEU A 296 8.87 14.14 14.57
N ILE A 297 8.18 15.22 14.21
CA ILE A 297 7.07 15.76 15.02
C ILE A 297 5.74 15.07 14.78
N TYR A 298 5.68 14.20 13.78
CA TYR A 298 4.47 13.51 13.35
C TYR A 298 4.49 12.04 13.76
N LEU A 299 3.31 11.46 13.90
CA LEU A 299 3.09 10.04 13.89
C LEU A 299 2.56 9.67 12.50
N SER A 300 3.39 9.03 11.70
CA SER A 300 3.14 8.77 10.29
C SER A 300 2.59 7.37 10.05
N TRP A 301 1.66 7.23 9.10
CA TRP A 301 0.97 5.97 8.78
C TRP A 301 1.13 5.61 7.31
N GLY A 302 0.09 5.87 6.51
CA GLY A 302 0.15 5.62 5.08
C GLY A 302 1.21 6.48 4.39
N VAL A 303 1.88 5.88 3.41
CA VAL A 303 2.90 6.53 2.58
C VAL A 303 2.87 5.96 1.18
N ASP A 304 3.09 6.80 0.19
CA ASP A 304 3.27 6.32 -1.17
C ASP A 304 4.22 7.20 -1.96
N PHE A 305 4.84 6.59 -2.98
CA PHE A 305 5.57 7.29 -4.02
C PHE A 305 4.63 7.62 -5.18
N LEU A 306 4.57 8.88 -5.58
CA LEU A 306 3.75 9.35 -6.71
C LEU A 306 4.39 10.56 -7.36
N ASP A 307 4.23 10.73 -8.65
CA ASP A 307 4.66 11.93 -9.37
C ASP A 307 3.44 12.86 -9.47
N TYR A 308 3.25 13.72 -8.44
CA TYR A 308 2.04 14.54 -8.34
C TYR A 308 1.99 15.69 -9.36
N ASP A 309 3.15 16.14 -9.86
CA ASP A 309 3.23 17.24 -10.81
C ASP A 309 3.78 16.84 -12.19
N ASN A 310 3.81 15.53 -12.47
CA ASN A 310 4.23 14.90 -13.73
C ASN A 310 5.61 15.35 -14.22
N ASP A 311 6.57 15.59 -13.28
CA ASP A 311 7.92 16.06 -13.64
C ASP A 311 8.94 14.94 -13.87
N SER A 312 8.50 13.69 -13.84
CA SER A 312 9.26 12.46 -14.05
C SER A 312 10.02 11.95 -12.82
N TYR A 313 9.88 12.59 -11.69
CA TYR A 313 10.47 12.15 -10.42
C TYR A 313 9.36 11.76 -9.45
N LEU A 314 9.57 10.66 -8.71
CA LEU A 314 8.64 10.27 -7.67
C LEU A 314 8.76 11.16 -6.45
N ASP A 315 7.66 11.79 -6.07
CA ASP A 315 7.46 12.50 -4.82
C ASP A 315 6.98 11.53 -3.74
N ILE A 316 6.88 12.00 -2.49
CA ILE A 316 6.41 11.20 -1.38
C ILE A 316 5.24 11.90 -0.69
N PHE A 317 4.12 11.20 -0.55
CA PHE A 317 2.99 11.64 0.26
C PHE A 317 2.89 10.81 1.54
N VAL A 318 2.70 11.49 2.69
CA VAL A 318 2.62 10.85 4.01
C VAL A 318 1.38 11.34 4.74
N VAL A 319 0.61 10.40 5.30
CA VAL A 319 -0.54 10.73 6.14
C VAL A 319 -0.23 10.55 7.61
N ASN A 320 -0.67 11.51 8.44
CA ASN A 320 -0.27 11.66 9.82
C ASN A 320 -1.48 11.77 10.76
N GLY A 321 -1.30 11.32 12.01
CA GLY A 321 -2.30 11.44 13.06
C GLY A 321 -1.94 10.60 14.30
N HIS A 322 -2.03 11.18 15.48
CA HIS A 322 -1.60 10.49 16.70
C HIS A 322 -2.59 9.39 17.14
N ILE A 323 -2.13 8.41 17.93
CA ILE A 323 -2.99 7.37 18.51
C ILE A 323 -3.67 7.83 19.81
N ASP A 324 -2.96 8.56 20.67
CA ASP A 324 -3.48 9.03 21.93
C ASP A 324 -4.27 10.33 21.74
N ASP A 325 -5.58 10.30 21.99
CA ASP A 325 -6.48 11.46 21.90
C ASP A 325 -6.25 12.52 22.97
N ASN A 326 -5.43 12.19 23.96
CA ASN A 326 -5.01 13.06 25.06
C ASN A 326 -3.51 13.38 25.05
N ILE A 327 -2.84 13.25 23.91
CA ILE A 327 -1.38 13.45 23.78
C ILE A 327 -0.93 14.82 24.28
N GLU A 328 -1.74 15.86 24.10
CA GLU A 328 -1.45 17.23 24.51
C GLU A 328 -1.40 17.41 26.05
N ASP A 329 -1.92 16.44 26.82
CA ASP A 329 -1.85 16.44 28.28
C ASP A 329 -0.45 16.08 28.80
N PHE A 330 0.39 15.42 27.98
CA PHE A 330 1.70 14.91 28.43
C PHE A 330 2.84 15.04 27.39
N SER A 331 2.59 15.65 26.25
CA SER A 331 3.59 16.00 25.22
C SER A 331 3.57 17.51 24.97
N GLU A 332 4.75 18.13 24.83
CA GLU A 332 4.87 19.56 24.51
C GLU A 332 4.75 19.80 23.00
N ILE A 333 4.99 18.80 22.18
CA ILE A 333 5.03 18.90 20.70
C ILE A 333 3.98 18.03 20.00
N GLY A 334 3.49 17.00 20.67
CA GLY A 334 2.50 16.08 20.08
C GLY A 334 1.12 16.71 20.00
N THR A 335 0.43 16.51 18.88
CA THR A 335 -0.99 16.85 18.68
C THR A 335 -1.73 15.61 18.19
N TYR A 336 -3.01 15.46 18.58
CA TYR A 336 -3.83 14.33 18.16
C TYR A 336 -4.15 14.41 16.68
N GLU A 337 -4.70 15.54 16.24
CA GLU A 337 -4.91 15.83 14.83
C GLU A 337 -3.62 16.38 14.23
N GLN A 338 -3.17 15.82 13.11
CA GLN A 338 -1.93 16.20 12.46
C GLN A 338 -2.16 16.52 10.99
N ARG A 339 -1.26 17.31 10.41
CA ARG A 339 -1.27 17.64 9.00
C ARG A 339 -0.56 16.56 8.19
N ASN A 340 -1.10 16.19 7.04
CA ASN A 340 -0.42 15.34 6.08
C ASN A 340 0.72 16.09 5.39
N GLN A 341 1.69 15.36 4.86
CA GLN A 341 2.90 15.92 4.26
C GLN A 341 3.03 15.50 2.79
N LEU A 342 3.49 16.44 1.96
CA LEU A 342 3.91 16.21 0.58
C LEU A 342 5.37 16.63 0.46
N PHE A 343 6.22 15.67 0.13
CA PHE A 343 7.64 15.88 -0.10
C PHE A 343 7.91 15.87 -1.60
N LYS A 344 8.20 17.04 -2.17
CA LYS A 344 8.57 17.17 -3.57
C LYS A 344 10.02 16.74 -3.79
N ASN A 345 10.22 15.84 -4.74
CA ASN A 345 11.53 15.42 -5.21
C ASN A 345 12.21 16.54 -6.02
N ARG A 346 13.47 16.83 -5.74
CA ARG A 346 14.23 17.86 -6.44
C ARG A 346 15.05 17.33 -7.62
N GLY A 347 15.02 16.01 -7.86
CA GLY A 347 15.78 15.33 -8.90
C GLY A 347 17.28 15.21 -8.60
N ASP A 348 17.71 15.56 -7.40
CA ASP A 348 19.11 15.48 -6.92
C ASP A 348 19.28 14.49 -5.73
N GLY A 349 18.27 13.68 -5.47
CA GLY A 349 18.21 12.74 -4.34
C GLY A 349 17.70 13.37 -3.05
N THR A 350 17.27 14.64 -3.07
CA THR A 350 16.72 15.34 -1.91
C THR A 350 15.26 15.74 -2.12
N PHE A 351 14.54 15.93 -1.00
CA PHE A 351 13.13 16.28 -0.98
C PHE A 351 12.87 17.58 -0.23
N GLU A 352 11.87 18.31 -0.66
CA GLU A 352 11.35 19.48 0.02
C GLU A 352 9.92 19.27 0.49
N GLU A 353 9.62 19.48 1.77
CA GLU A 353 8.24 19.45 2.26
C GLU A 353 7.48 20.68 1.77
N VAL A 354 6.57 20.48 0.81
CA VAL A 354 5.81 21.55 0.13
C VAL A 354 4.33 21.55 0.48
N GLY A 355 3.85 20.59 1.26
CA GLY A 355 2.42 20.36 1.50
C GLY A 355 1.68 21.58 2.01
N PHE A 356 2.29 22.41 2.88
CA PHE A 356 1.65 23.61 3.39
C PHE A 356 1.26 24.63 2.29
N HIS A 357 1.97 24.60 1.17
CA HIS A 357 1.77 25.50 0.03
C HIS A 357 1.07 24.83 -1.17
N SER A 358 0.79 23.53 -1.10
CA SER A 358 0.26 22.73 -2.20
C SER A 358 -1.27 22.54 -2.13
N GLY A 359 -1.98 23.52 -1.60
CA GLY A 359 -3.44 23.54 -1.59
C GLY A 359 -4.07 23.44 -0.21
N SER A 360 -5.36 23.76 -0.13
CA SER A 360 -6.11 23.83 1.13
C SER A 360 -6.32 22.44 1.77
N GLY A 361 -6.36 21.37 0.98
CA GLY A 361 -6.51 20.01 1.47
C GLY A 361 -5.34 19.57 2.35
N LEU A 362 -4.13 20.03 2.04
CA LEU A 362 -2.91 19.74 2.80
C LEU A 362 -2.70 20.65 4.03
N GLN A 363 -3.61 21.59 4.27
CA GLN A 363 -3.63 22.42 5.49
C GLN A 363 -4.60 21.87 6.56
N LEU A 364 -5.33 20.80 6.26
CA LEU A 364 -6.25 20.17 7.20
C LEU A 364 -5.46 19.40 8.28
N TYR A 365 -5.94 19.51 9.51
CA TYR A 365 -5.46 18.72 10.63
C TYR A 365 -6.51 17.66 10.93
N LYS A 366 -6.14 16.40 10.82
CA LYS A 366 -6.98 15.23 11.05
C LYS A 366 -6.21 14.09 11.67
N VAL A 367 -6.90 13.02 12.00
CA VAL A 367 -6.28 11.78 12.48
C VAL A 367 -6.25 10.81 11.32
N SER A 368 -5.37 11.09 10.35
CA SER A 368 -5.26 10.30 9.12
C SER A 368 -4.58 8.95 9.38
N ARG A 369 -4.90 7.95 8.56
CA ARG A 369 -4.35 6.59 8.68
C ARG A 369 -3.96 6.00 7.34
N GLY A 370 -4.92 5.62 6.52
CA GLY A 370 -4.71 5.02 5.23
C GLY A 370 -4.76 6.04 4.10
N MET A 371 -4.07 5.76 3.02
CA MET A 371 -4.14 6.51 1.78
C MET A 371 -4.06 5.58 0.58
N ALA A 372 -4.75 5.97 -0.48
CA ALA A 372 -4.61 5.39 -1.80
C ALA A 372 -4.60 6.50 -2.86
N HIS A 373 -3.83 6.33 -3.93
CA HIS A 373 -3.79 7.28 -5.03
C HIS A 373 -4.21 6.65 -6.36
N GLY A 374 -4.74 7.48 -7.25
CA GLY A 374 -5.14 7.12 -8.60
C GLY A 374 -5.80 8.31 -9.28
N ASP A 375 -5.90 8.27 -10.59
CA ASP A 375 -6.57 9.28 -11.40
C ASP A 375 -8.08 8.99 -11.41
N LEU A 376 -8.84 9.68 -10.55
CA LEU A 376 -10.27 9.43 -10.30
C LEU A 376 -11.20 10.00 -11.36
N ASP A 377 -10.76 11.02 -12.10
CA ASP A 377 -11.55 11.65 -13.18
C ASP A 377 -10.94 11.47 -14.58
N ASN A 378 -9.85 10.69 -14.66
CA ASN A 378 -9.12 10.34 -15.88
C ASN A 378 -8.59 11.57 -16.66
N ASP A 379 -8.14 12.60 -15.93
CA ASP A 379 -7.61 13.83 -16.49
C ASP A 379 -6.05 13.83 -16.59
N GLY A 380 -5.39 12.84 -15.98
CA GLY A 380 -3.96 12.56 -16.12
C GLY A 380 -3.11 13.07 -14.97
N ASP A 381 -3.71 13.51 -13.89
CA ASP A 381 -2.99 13.72 -12.64
C ASP A 381 -3.52 12.79 -11.52
N LEU A 382 -2.70 12.60 -10.48
CA LEU A 382 -3.00 11.65 -9.43
C LEU A 382 -3.75 12.33 -8.28
N ASP A 383 -4.94 11.84 -7.99
CA ASP A 383 -5.74 12.20 -6.81
C ASP A 383 -5.40 11.28 -5.63
N ILE A 384 -5.71 11.75 -4.42
CA ILE A 384 -5.44 10.99 -3.19
C ILE A 384 -6.72 10.85 -2.37
N VAL A 385 -7.02 9.61 -1.97
CA VAL A 385 -8.10 9.29 -1.02
C VAL A 385 -7.49 8.96 0.33
N ILE A 386 -7.95 9.64 1.40
CA ILE A 386 -7.39 9.51 2.75
C ILE A 386 -8.49 9.09 3.73
N THR A 387 -8.23 8.04 4.50
CA THR A 387 -9.10 7.65 5.60
C THR A 387 -8.66 8.30 6.92
N ASN A 388 -9.63 8.74 7.69
CA ASN A 388 -9.42 9.43 8.95
C ASN A 388 -10.15 8.69 10.10
N LEU A 389 -9.49 8.57 11.24
CA LEU A 389 -10.08 7.88 12.40
C LEU A 389 -11.26 8.69 12.96
N ASN A 390 -12.45 8.06 13.02
CA ASN A 390 -13.69 8.68 13.51
C ASN A 390 -14.11 9.97 12.77
N GLN A 391 -13.58 10.21 11.58
CA GLN A 391 -13.86 11.38 10.75
C GLN A 391 -14.20 10.93 9.32
N LYS A 392 -14.74 11.84 8.51
CA LYS A 392 -15.02 11.56 7.10
C LYS A 392 -13.70 11.38 6.33
N LEU A 393 -13.72 10.51 5.34
CA LEU A 393 -12.63 10.41 4.36
C LEU A 393 -12.45 11.74 3.62
N ASP A 394 -11.25 12.00 3.14
CA ASP A 394 -10.96 13.12 2.26
C ASP A 394 -10.58 12.60 0.87
N ILE A 395 -10.98 13.34 -0.14
CA ILE A 395 -10.48 13.19 -1.51
C ILE A 395 -9.74 14.49 -1.83
N LEU A 396 -8.44 14.38 -2.01
CA LEU A 396 -7.61 15.49 -2.46
C LEU A 396 -7.50 15.38 -3.97
N ARG A 397 -8.29 16.20 -4.68
CA ARG A 397 -8.16 16.30 -6.12
C ARG A 397 -6.94 17.13 -6.46
N ASN A 398 -6.12 16.61 -7.34
CA ASN A 398 -5.04 17.35 -7.93
C ASN A 398 -5.58 18.21 -9.10
N ASP A 399 -5.22 19.46 -9.21
CA ASP A 399 -5.72 20.39 -10.21
C ASP A 399 -4.58 20.99 -11.05
N GLY A 400 -3.48 20.29 -11.26
CA GLY A 400 -2.35 20.91 -11.96
C GLY A 400 -1.22 19.98 -12.37
N GLY A 401 -1.25 18.74 -11.95
CA GLY A 401 -0.27 17.74 -12.37
C GLY A 401 -0.28 17.56 -13.89
N ASN A 402 -1.45 17.58 -14.50
CA ASN A 402 -1.66 17.39 -15.94
C ASN A 402 -1.31 18.61 -16.83
N GLU A 403 -0.78 19.69 -16.26
CA GLU A 403 -0.13 20.78 -17.06
C GLU A 403 1.12 20.28 -17.77
N LYS A 404 1.78 19.22 -17.25
CA LYS A 404 2.86 18.49 -17.89
C LYS A 404 2.33 17.22 -18.58
N ASN A 405 3.13 16.63 -19.44
CA ASN A 405 2.76 15.41 -20.15
C ASN A 405 2.86 14.17 -19.26
N TRP A 406 2.04 13.18 -19.54
CA TRP A 406 1.90 11.96 -18.74
C TRP A 406 1.55 10.73 -19.58
N LEU A 407 1.70 9.56 -18.98
CA LEU A 407 1.16 8.26 -19.45
C LEU A 407 0.64 7.46 -18.26
N ALA A 408 -0.53 6.85 -18.41
CA ALA A 408 -1.00 5.80 -17.53
C ALA A 408 -1.06 4.48 -18.31
N ILE A 409 -0.56 3.39 -17.72
CA ILE A 409 -0.47 2.09 -18.39
C ILE A 409 -1.19 1.05 -17.55
N LYS A 410 -2.27 0.47 -18.10
CA LYS A 410 -2.95 -0.71 -17.58
C LYS A 410 -2.44 -1.93 -18.29
N CYS A 411 -1.75 -2.82 -17.57
CA CYS A 411 -1.30 -4.10 -18.07
C CYS A 411 -2.36 -5.18 -17.89
N ILE A 412 -2.47 -6.11 -18.84
CA ILE A 412 -3.35 -7.28 -18.75
C ILE A 412 -2.54 -8.52 -19.08
N GLY A 413 -2.36 -9.39 -18.08
CA GLY A 413 -1.67 -10.66 -18.24
C GLY A 413 -2.49 -11.67 -19.06
N ARG A 414 -1.79 -12.60 -19.68
CA ARG A 414 -2.35 -13.78 -20.36
C ARG A 414 -1.71 -15.08 -19.92
N LYS A 415 -0.38 -15.10 -19.81
CA LYS A 415 0.40 -16.16 -19.15
C LYS A 415 0.76 -15.77 -17.73
N SER A 416 0.98 -14.49 -17.51
CA SER A 416 1.05 -13.86 -16.22
C SER A 416 -0.34 -13.80 -15.57
N ASN A 417 -0.42 -13.55 -14.27
CA ASN A 417 -1.68 -13.23 -13.61
C ASN A 417 -2.39 -12.09 -14.34
N ARG A 418 -3.73 -12.10 -14.30
CA ARG A 418 -4.56 -11.23 -15.13
C ARG A 418 -4.33 -9.74 -14.88
N ASP A 419 -4.09 -9.34 -13.64
CA ASP A 419 -3.77 -7.97 -13.25
C ASP A 419 -2.34 -7.56 -13.60
N ALA A 420 -1.52 -8.50 -14.07
CA ALA A 420 -0.09 -8.31 -14.32
C ALA A 420 0.70 -7.81 -13.10
N ILE A 421 0.27 -8.13 -11.87
CA ILE A 421 1.00 -7.80 -10.65
C ILE A 421 2.39 -8.46 -10.72
N GLY A 422 3.44 -7.67 -10.50
CA GLY A 422 4.84 -8.03 -10.72
C GLY A 422 5.38 -7.64 -12.10
N ALA A 423 4.54 -7.11 -13.01
CA ALA A 423 5.06 -6.58 -14.27
C ALA A 423 5.88 -5.31 -14.03
N ARG A 424 7.09 -5.28 -14.61
CA ARG A 424 7.98 -4.12 -14.56
C ARG A 424 7.90 -3.33 -15.83
N ILE A 425 7.50 -2.08 -15.72
CA ILE A 425 7.28 -1.18 -16.84
C ILE A 425 8.38 -0.13 -16.85
N ARG A 426 9.10 -0.03 -17.98
CA ARG A 426 10.09 1.00 -18.20
C ARG A 426 9.57 1.98 -19.25
N VAL A 427 9.55 3.26 -18.91
CA VAL A 427 9.19 4.35 -19.82
C VAL A 427 10.39 5.24 -20.03
N LYS A 428 10.77 5.40 -21.31
CA LYS A 428 11.94 6.17 -21.71
C LYS A 428 11.56 7.36 -22.59
N THR A 429 12.01 8.53 -22.19
CA THR A 429 12.01 9.76 -22.99
C THR A 429 13.42 10.09 -23.48
N GLU A 430 13.63 11.24 -24.09
CA GLU A 430 14.98 11.74 -24.44
C GLU A 430 15.78 12.12 -23.19
N GLU A 431 15.11 12.49 -22.09
CA GLU A 431 15.70 13.05 -20.88
C GLU A 431 15.80 12.04 -19.74
N THR A 432 14.79 11.16 -19.57
CA THR A 432 14.69 10.26 -18.42
C THR A 432 14.33 8.85 -18.81
N THR A 433 14.68 7.91 -17.94
CA THR A 433 14.17 6.53 -17.96
C THR A 433 13.59 6.25 -16.58
N GLN A 434 12.32 5.92 -16.51
CA GLN A 434 11.60 5.63 -15.28
C GLN A 434 11.19 4.16 -15.24
N ILE A 435 11.12 3.57 -14.07
CA ILE A 435 10.53 2.25 -13.87
C ILE A 435 9.36 2.33 -12.88
N ARG A 436 8.35 1.49 -13.11
CA ARG A 436 7.28 1.21 -12.15
C ARG A 436 6.99 -0.29 -12.18
N GLU A 437 6.56 -0.83 -11.05
CA GLU A 437 6.01 -2.17 -10.97
C GLU A 437 4.52 -2.12 -10.67
N VAL A 438 3.74 -3.01 -11.29
CA VAL A 438 2.33 -3.19 -10.96
C VAL A 438 2.26 -3.94 -9.63
N ARG A 439 1.58 -3.36 -8.62
CA ARG A 439 1.53 -3.92 -7.27
C ARG A 439 0.12 -3.92 -6.71
N SER A 440 -0.19 -4.97 -5.94
CA SER A 440 -1.34 -5.01 -5.05
C SER A 440 -0.88 -4.74 -3.63
N GLY A 441 -1.66 -3.99 -2.86
CA GLY A 441 -1.46 -3.73 -1.45
C GLY A 441 -0.08 -3.14 -1.11
N ALA A 442 -0.06 -1.91 -0.65
CA ALA A 442 1.12 -1.19 -0.18
C ALA A 442 0.68 -0.12 0.82
N SER A 443 1.56 0.83 1.16
CA SER A 443 1.25 1.89 2.09
C SER A 443 0.92 1.34 3.49
N TYR A 444 -0.17 1.76 4.08
CA TYR A 444 -0.68 1.27 5.35
C TYR A 444 -2.12 0.82 5.19
N LEU A 445 -2.36 -0.50 5.17
CA LEU A 445 -3.70 -1.12 5.10
C LEU A 445 -4.47 -0.84 3.80
N CYS A 446 -3.82 -0.40 2.73
CA CYS A 446 -4.46 0.22 1.58
C CYS A 446 -4.02 -0.38 0.24
N GLN A 447 -4.77 -0.01 -0.80
CA GLN A 447 -4.52 -0.37 -2.19
C GLN A 447 -4.72 0.85 -3.10
N SER A 448 -3.68 1.30 -3.77
CA SER A 448 -3.73 2.29 -4.84
C SER A 448 -4.16 1.67 -6.19
N ASP A 449 -4.40 2.50 -7.21
CA ASP A 449 -4.71 2.02 -8.55
C ASP A 449 -3.62 1.08 -9.10
N LEU A 450 -4.02 0.04 -9.82
CA LEU A 450 -3.10 -0.90 -10.47
C LEU A 450 -2.49 -0.34 -11.76
N ARG A 451 -2.99 0.76 -12.31
CA ARG A 451 -2.36 1.45 -13.43
C ARG A 451 -1.01 2.03 -13.00
N ALA A 452 0.02 1.85 -13.83
CA ALA A 452 1.31 2.50 -13.62
C ALA A 452 1.31 3.90 -14.24
N TYR A 453 1.61 4.92 -13.45
CA TYR A 453 1.62 6.32 -13.87
C TYR A 453 3.03 6.84 -14.06
N PHE A 454 3.23 7.60 -15.15
CA PHE A 454 4.51 8.19 -15.53
C PHE A 454 4.31 9.65 -15.92
N GLY A 455 4.85 10.58 -15.16
CA GLY A 455 5.03 11.94 -15.61
C GLY A 455 6.14 11.99 -16.67
N LEU A 456 5.93 12.76 -17.71
CA LEU A 456 6.86 12.87 -18.85
C LEU A 456 7.46 14.28 -18.98
N GLY A 457 7.15 15.18 -18.06
CA GLY A 457 7.59 16.57 -18.17
C GLY A 457 7.09 17.21 -19.46
N MET A 458 8.02 17.64 -20.31
CA MET A 458 7.72 18.26 -21.60
C MET A 458 7.75 17.27 -22.78
N ALA A 459 8.06 16.00 -22.54
CA ALA A 459 8.19 15.02 -23.60
C ALA A 459 6.82 14.62 -24.20
N GLU A 460 6.64 14.83 -25.50
CA GLU A 460 5.40 14.51 -26.23
C GLU A 460 5.29 13.02 -26.60
N LYS A 461 6.35 12.25 -26.39
CA LYS A 461 6.43 10.82 -26.75
C LYS A 461 7.39 10.11 -25.82
N ALA A 462 7.11 8.80 -25.63
CA ALA A 462 7.99 7.90 -24.90
C ALA A 462 8.05 6.52 -25.56
N GLU A 463 9.14 5.79 -25.32
CA GLU A 463 9.26 4.37 -25.58
C GLU A 463 8.86 3.60 -24.33
N ILE A 464 8.17 2.45 -24.50
CA ILE A 464 7.71 1.62 -23.39
C ILE A 464 8.31 0.23 -23.56
N GLU A 465 8.86 -0.30 -22.49
CA GLU A 465 9.26 -1.70 -22.38
C GLU A 465 8.56 -2.31 -21.15
N ILE A 466 7.96 -3.49 -21.33
CA ILE A 466 7.29 -4.23 -20.26
C ILE A 466 7.98 -5.59 -20.13
N GLU A 467 8.44 -5.87 -18.93
CA GLU A 467 8.85 -7.19 -18.48
C GLU A 467 7.70 -7.80 -17.69
N TRP A 468 7.11 -8.87 -18.25
CA TRP A 468 5.97 -9.55 -17.65
C TRP A 468 6.41 -10.59 -16.61
N PRO A 469 5.60 -10.90 -15.59
CA PRO A 469 5.88 -11.97 -14.64
C PRO A 469 6.18 -13.32 -15.29
N SER A 470 5.57 -13.60 -16.44
CA SER A 470 5.89 -14.80 -17.24
C SER A 470 7.31 -14.85 -17.82
N GLY A 471 8.09 -13.77 -17.66
CA GLY A 471 9.40 -13.58 -18.28
C GLY A 471 9.39 -13.06 -19.71
N ALA A 472 8.20 -12.86 -20.32
CA ALA A 472 8.08 -12.26 -21.64
C ALA A 472 8.48 -10.77 -21.60
N LYS A 473 9.01 -10.25 -22.71
CA LYS A 473 9.31 -8.83 -22.88
C LYS A 473 8.59 -8.27 -24.10
N GLN A 474 8.00 -7.10 -23.94
CA GLN A 474 7.34 -6.37 -25.01
C GLN A 474 7.82 -4.94 -25.06
N SER A 475 8.06 -4.42 -26.27
CA SER A 475 8.46 -3.03 -26.48
C SER A 475 7.48 -2.33 -27.41
N PHE A 476 7.20 -1.07 -27.13
CA PHE A 476 6.28 -0.23 -27.88
C PHE A 476 6.91 1.15 -28.08
N GLY A 477 6.62 1.76 -29.16
CA GLY A 477 6.94 3.14 -29.31
C GLY A 477 7.60 3.58 -30.61
N PRO A 478 7.82 4.88 -30.68
CA PRO A 478 7.40 5.88 -29.67
C PRO A 478 5.88 6.06 -29.63
N VAL A 479 5.29 6.07 -28.44
CA VAL A 479 3.87 6.38 -28.18
C VAL A 479 3.71 7.84 -27.79
N ARG A 480 2.55 8.44 -28.07
CA ARG A 480 2.25 9.82 -27.67
C ARG A 480 1.95 9.90 -26.18
N SER A 481 2.24 11.05 -25.58
CA SER A 481 1.84 11.40 -24.20
C SER A 481 0.33 11.66 -24.07
N ASN A 482 -0.11 11.87 -22.85
CA ASN A 482 -1.46 12.28 -22.43
C ASN A 482 -2.55 11.28 -22.84
N GLN A 483 -2.36 10.03 -22.42
CA GLN A 483 -3.33 8.96 -22.66
C GLN A 483 -3.18 7.80 -21.66
N ILE A 484 -4.26 7.09 -21.49
CA ILE A 484 -4.30 5.81 -20.79
C ILE A 484 -4.11 4.70 -21.85
N LEU A 485 -3.10 3.87 -21.66
CA LEU A 485 -2.80 2.74 -22.55
C LEU A 485 -3.21 1.43 -21.88
N LEU A 486 -4.02 0.66 -22.61
CA LEU A 486 -4.29 -0.73 -22.27
C LEU A 486 -3.33 -1.62 -23.06
N ILE A 487 -2.47 -2.37 -22.36
CA ILE A 487 -1.47 -3.23 -22.99
C ILE A 487 -1.68 -4.66 -22.50
N GLU A 488 -1.96 -5.55 -23.48
CA GLU A 488 -2.10 -6.97 -23.22
C GLU A 488 -0.78 -7.71 -23.48
N GLU A 489 -0.49 -8.69 -22.62
CA GLU A 489 0.60 -9.63 -22.81
C GLU A 489 0.39 -10.44 -24.10
N LYS A 490 1.43 -10.58 -24.90
CA LYS A 490 1.39 -11.40 -26.13
C LYS A 490 1.58 -12.88 -25.80
N ASP A 491 0.92 -13.73 -26.60
CA ASP A 491 1.01 -15.19 -26.53
C ASP A 491 2.44 -15.75 -26.65
#